data_b48ed2d1788af0cece7adfd0e56fcb86
#
_entry.id   b48ed2d1788af0cece7adfd0e56fcb86
#
_cell.length_a   1.000
_cell.length_b   1.000
_cell.length_c   1.000
_cell.angle_alpha   90.00
_cell.angle_beta   90.00
_cell.angle_gamma   90.00
#
_symmetry.space_group_name_H-M   'P 1'
#
loop_
_entity.id
_entity.type
_entity.pdbx_description
1 polymer ?
#
loop_
_entity_poly.entity_id
_entity_poly.type
_entity_poly.pdbx_seq_one_letter_code
_entity_poly.pdbx_strand_id
1 'polypeptide(L)'
;MRNRNTNTILRGVSILFLTAALVLSIISLITYSRQRNNYPASMTIAGVPVGGLTPVEASQRLLEVYTSPVELLYNDAIIHIDPAVVGFEPDIETMLAAADLSRTGGSFWGGYWDFLWNRTPSVIAIPLSPKFSEERLREYLQNEIAARYDLPPSPAIPIPGGTDFLPGQPGQTLDLDRAVLLVTDALRSPTSRSVALTFTRGSVARPTIENLTILLKQIITVSDFDGLIGFYMVDLQTGQEIHFAINNKQEISVSPDIAFSASSTMKIPVVASYLINRGSNLTPDISNSISQTLGKSSNDATDIVLSAIEPNRGPVIVTENMRTIGLENTFLAGFFTAPAYLLPSIPVTPANSRLDITTEPDSYSQTTPSEMGSLLADIYQCAQNNGGALIAAFPDKVSPQTCQLLIDFMAQDKLGSLIQGGVPDGTLVPHKHGYVPASDGIVRDTSDVGIVYTSGGNFVLSIYTYHPVTNIWDITNPLFGNLTKAVYNYFNVSTQ
;
A
#
# COMPACT_ATOMS: atom_id res chain seq x y z
N MET A 1 0.62 113.38 28.01
CA MET A 1 0.49 112.89 26.61
C MET A 1 1.07 111.54 26.32
N ARG A 2 1.45 110.67 27.23
CA ARG A 2 2.12 109.38 26.99
C ARG A 2 1.19 108.17 26.88
N ASN A 3 -0.06 108.24 27.34
CA ASN A 3 -0.97 107.05 27.37
C ASN A 3 -1.80 106.88 26.08
N ARG A 4 -1.93 107.86 25.22
CA ARG A 4 -2.82 107.81 24.04
C ARG A 4 -2.20 107.02 22.82
N ASN A 5 -0.89 107.16 22.61
CA ASN A 5 -0.16 106.51 21.57
C ASN A 5 0.02 104.94 21.85
N THR A 6 0.23 104.59 23.15
CA THR A 6 0.38 103.22 23.54
C THR A 6 -0.90 102.41 23.31
N ASN A 7 -2.06 102.97 23.62
CA ASN A 7 -3.36 102.30 23.38
C ASN A 7 -3.69 102.18 21.84
N THR A 8 -3.24 103.08 21.00
CA THR A 8 -3.42 102.92 19.56
C THR A 8 -2.53 101.90 18.96
N ILE A 9 -1.26 101.79 19.43
CA ILE A 9 -0.35 100.76 18.98
C ILE A 9 -0.83 99.40 19.51
N LEU A 10 -1.29 99.27 20.71
CA LEU A 10 -1.84 98.05 21.32
C LEU A 10 -3.09 97.55 20.54
N ARG A 11 -4.01 98.50 20.15
CA ARG A 11 -5.17 98.15 19.29
C ARG A 11 -4.74 97.73 17.92
N GLY A 12 -3.76 98.35 17.29
CA GLY A 12 -3.24 97.99 15.98
C GLY A 12 -2.60 96.55 16.04
N VAL A 13 -1.77 96.27 17.06
CA VAL A 13 -1.16 94.97 17.27
C VAL A 13 -2.24 93.91 17.54
N SER A 14 -3.24 94.21 18.38
CA SER A 14 -4.36 93.28 18.64
C SER A 14 -5.17 92.99 17.39
N ILE A 15 -5.44 93.94 16.57
CA ILE A 15 -6.14 93.74 15.28
C ILE A 15 -5.29 92.89 14.33
N LEU A 16 -3.97 93.11 14.26
CA LEU A 16 -3.05 92.28 13.47
C LEU A 16 -3.03 90.83 13.95
N PHE A 17 -2.95 90.59 15.26
CA PHE A 17 -3.00 89.23 15.82
C PHE A 17 -4.36 88.54 15.59
N LEU A 18 -5.49 89.29 15.67
CA LEU A 18 -6.83 88.81 15.40
C LEU A 18 -7.02 88.42 13.94
N THR A 19 -6.54 89.29 13.02
CA THR A 19 -6.61 89.02 11.57
C THR A 19 -5.70 87.82 11.21
N ALA A 20 -4.50 87.81 11.75
CA ALA A 20 -3.59 86.62 11.54
C ALA A 20 -4.18 85.30 12.13
N ALA A 21 -4.79 85.39 13.28
CA ALA A 21 -5.47 84.20 13.87
C ALA A 21 -6.67 83.76 13.01
N LEU A 22 -7.44 84.69 12.52
CA LEU A 22 -8.58 84.40 11.63
C LEU A 22 -8.11 83.74 10.32
N VAL A 23 -7.07 84.31 9.69
CA VAL A 23 -6.52 83.76 8.41
C VAL A 23 -5.95 82.39 8.66
N LEU A 24 -5.18 82.13 9.75
CA LEU A 24 -4.67 80.86 10.11
C LEU A 24 -5.79 79.81 10.42
N SER A 25 -6.85 80.23 11.12
CA SER A 25 -8.05 79.41 11.35
C SER A 25 -8.76 78.98 10.06
N ILE A 26 -8.89 79.92 9.11
CA ILE A 26 -9.47 79.61 7.80
C ILE A 26 -8.59 78.62 7.01
N ILE A 27 -7.26 78.87 7.00
CA ILE A 27 -6.33 77.98 6.33
C ILE A 27 -6.38 76.58 6.96
N SER A 28 -6.36 76.47 8.29
CA SER A 28 -6.43 75.20 9.00
C SER A 28 -7.76 74.48 8.78
N LEU A 29 -8.87 75.22 8.70
CA LEU A 29 -10.20 74.66 8.41
C LEU A 29 -10.28 74.11 6.99
N ILE A 30 -9.72 74.84 6.02
CA ILE A 30 -9.64 74.34 4.61
C ILE A 30 -8.76 73.10 4.54
N THR A 31 -7.62 73.11 5.22
CA THR A 31 -6.69 71.99 5.29
C THR A 31 -7.35 70.78 5.91
N TYR A 32 -8.01 70.92 7.06
CA TYR A 32 -8.79 69.87 7.69
C TYR A 32 -9.92 69.34 6.84
N SER A 33 -10.70 70.23 6.18
CA SER A 33 -11.78 69.85 5.28
C SER A 33 -11.27 69.03 4.10
N ARG A 34 -10.11 69.37 3.52
CA ARG A 34 -9.47 68.60 2.46
C ARG A 34 -8.98 67.26 2.96
N GLN A 35 -8.32 67.24 4.14
CA GLN A 35 -7.82 66.03 4.75
C GLN A 35 -8.93 65.04 5.13
N ARG A 36 -10.15 65.56 5.46
CA ARG A 36 -11.32 64.74 5.76
C ARG A 36 -11.88 64.00 4.55
N ASN A 37 -11.53 64.41 3.31
CA ASN A 37 -11.89 63.67 2.08
C ASN A 37 -11.07 62.40 1.93
N ASN A 38 -9.93 62.27 2.59
CA ASN A 38 -9.07 61.11 2.60
C ASN A 38 -9.30 60.27 3.85
N TYR A 39 -8.89 59.00 3.85
CA TYR A 39 -8.94 58.16 5.04
C TYR A 39 -7.95 58.61 6.10
N PRO A 40 -8.27 58.47 7.40
CA PRO A 40 -7.38 58.77 8.49
C PRO A 40 -6.04 58.02 8.39
N ALA A 41 -4.93 58.67 8.80
CA ALA A 41 -3.57 58.09 8.67
C ALA A 41 -3.41 56.73 9.29
N SER A 42 -4.18 56.42 10.35
CA SER A 42 -4.14 55.16 11.08
C SER A 42 -5.13 54.09 10.59
N MET A 43 -5.81 54.36 9.45
CA MET A 43 -6.85 53.45 8.94
C MET A 43 -6.26 52.33 8.10
N THR A 44 -6.73 51.10 8.35
CA THR A 44 -6.47 49.95 7.53
C THR A 44 -7.80 49.30 7.08
N ILE A 45 -7.86 48.85 5.84
CA ILE A 45 -8.99 48.09 5.30
C ILE A 45 -8.46 46.71 4.93
N ALA A 46 -9.04 45.67 5.46
CA ALA A 46 -8.61 44.30 5.25
C ALA A 46 -7.09 44.08 5.48
N GLY A 47 -6.52 44.76 6.50
CA GLY A 47 -5.09 44.71 6.78
C GLY A 47 -4.20 45.54 5.85
N VAL A 48 -4.78 46.18 4.78
CA VAL A 48 -4.05 47.04 3.86
C VAL A 48 -4.09 48.49 4.40
N PRO A 49 -2.93 49.15 4.57
CA PRO A 49 -2.88 50.57 4.98
C PRO A 49 -3.47 51.48 3.88
N VAL A 50 -4.51 52.21 4.22
CA VAL A 50 -5.20 53.17 3.33
C VAL A 50 -5.14 54.63 3.81
N GLY A 51 -4.40 54.87 4.89
CA GLY A 51 -4.25 56.20 5.48
C GLY A 51 -3.75 57.26 4.47
N GLY A 52 -4.45 58.40 4.37
CA GLY A 52 -4.13 59.48 3.43
C GLY A 52 -4.64 59.28 2.01
N LEU A 53 -5.17 58.13 1.67
CA LEU A 53 -5.73 57.83 0.35
C LEU A 53 -7.19 58.31 0.24
N THR A 54 -7.61 58.63 -0.97
CA THR A 54 -9.02 58.83 -1.33
C THR A 54 -9.72 57.47 -1.44
N PRO A 55 -11.05 57.37 -1.36
CA PRO A 55 -11.79 56.13 -1.58
C PRO A 55 -11.45 55.40 -2.90
N VAL A 56 -11.21 56.15 -3.96
CA VAL A 56 -10.84 55.60 -5.27
C VAL A 56 -9.45 54.96 -5.25
N GLU A 57 -8.47 55.65 -4.68
CA GLU A 57 -7.10 55.15 -4.55
C GLU A 57 -7.05 53.93 -3.59
N ALA A 58 -7.82 53.95 -2.52
CA ALA A 58 -7.95 52.83 -1.61
C ALA A 58 -8.58 51.58 -2.29
N SER A 59 -9.61 51.80 -3.12
CA SER A 59 -10.21 50.74 -3.95
C SER A 59 -9.19 50.11 -4.86
N GLN A 60 -8.42 50.89 -5.59
CA GLN A 60 -7.37 50.40 -6.48
C GLN A 60 -6.30 49.58 -5.73
N ARG A 61 -5.86 50.11 -4.60
CA ARG A 61 -4.85 49.45 -3.76
C ARG A 61 -5.35 48.12 -3.19
N LEU A 62 -6.62 48.03 -2.76
CA LEU A 62 -7.25 46.82 -2.31
C LEU A 62 -7.35 45.78 -3.43
N LEU A 63 -7.78 46.21 -4.64
CA LEU A 63 -7.80 45.37 -5.80
C LEU A 63 -6.41 44.84 -6.14
N GLU A 64 -5.38 45.68 -6.23
CA GLU A 64 -4.00 45.26 -6.50
C GLU A 64 -3.53 44.15 -5.54
N VAL A 65 -3.79 44.31 -4.24
CA VAL A 65 -3.36 43.36 -3.23
C VAL A 65 -4.12 42.06 -3.36
N TYR A 66 -5.45 42.08 -3.45
CA TYR A 66 -6.28 40.88 -3.33
C TYR A 66 -6.52 40.13 -4.65
N THR A 67 -6.28 40.79 -5.82
CA THR A 67 -6.28 40.10 -7.12
C THR A 67 -4.90 39.60 -7.54
N SER A 68 -3.83 39.94 -6.80
CA SER A 68 -2.51 39.37 -7.09
C SER A 68 -2.53 37.86 -6.90
N PRO A 69 -1.86 37.08 -7.78
CA PRO A 69 -1.81 35.61 -7.66
C PRO A 69 -1.25 35.15 -6.34
N VAL A 70 -1.75 34.01 -5.86
CA VAL A 70 -1.16 33.25 -4.75
C VAL A 70 -0.20 32.21 -5.34
N GLU A 71 1.01 32.21 -4.84
CA GLU A 71 2.05 31.27 -5.22
C GLU A 71 1.92 29.99 -4.39
N LEU A 72 1.77 28.82 -5.05
CA LEU A 72 1.79 27.53 -4.43
C LEU A 72 3.10 26.82 -4.76
N LEU A 73 3.78 26.34 -3.76
CA LEU A 73 4.97 25.51 -3.87
C LEU A 73 4.55 24.05 -3.61
N TYR A 74 4.60 23.20 -4.64
CA TYR A 74 4.27 21.80 -4.51
C TYR A 74 5.35 20.94 -5.17
N ASN A 75 6.08 20.18 -4.37
CA ASN A 75 7.34 19.53 -4.77
C ASN A 75 8.29 20.58 -5.40
N ASP A 76 8.75 20.37 -6.61
CA ASP A 76 9.62 21.31 -7.35
C ASP A 76 8.84 22.29 -8.22
N ALA A 77 7.50 22.24 -8.18
CA ALA A 77 6.64 23.11 -9.00
C ALA A 77 6.26 24.39 -8.26
N ILE A 78 6.33 25.51 -8.97
CA ILE A 78 5.81 26.81 -8.55
C ILE A 78 4.56 27.09 -9.37
N ILE A 79 3.42 27.19 -8.71
CA ILE A 79 2.11 27.31 -9.34
C ILE A 79 1.47 28.63 -8.90
N HIS A 80 1.01 29.46 -9.83
CA HIS A 80 0.34 30.71 -9.54
C HIS A 80 -1.18 30.53 -9.71
N ILE A 81 -1.92 30.79 -8.65
CA ILE A 81 -3.39 30.73 -8.65
C ILE A 81 -3.95 32.14 -8.66
N ASP A 82 -4.78 32.45 -9.66
CA ASP A 82 -5.61 33.64 -9.65
C ASP A 82 -6.75 33.46 -8.63
N PRO A 83 -6.90 34.37 -7.64
CA PRO A 83 -7.96 34.29 -6.63
C PRO A 83 -9.37 34.12 -7.20
N ALA A 84 -9.66 34.74 -8.34
CA ALA A 84 -10.97 34.67 -8.98
C ALA A 84 -11.30 33.25 -9.48
N VAL A 85 -10.31 32.51 -9.94
CA VAL A 85 -10.49 31.11 -10.42
C VAL A 85 -11.02 30.21 -9.32
N VAL A 86 -10.55 30.40 -8.09
CA VAL A 86 -10.99 29.63 -6.92
C VAL A 86 -12.17 30.26 -6.18
N GLY A 87 -12.82 31.26 -6.79
CA GLY A 87 -14.03 31.88 -6.26
C GLY A 87 -13.78 32.85 -5.10
N PHE A 88 -12.57 33.41 -4.99
CA PHE A 88 -12.26 34.45 -4.01
C PHE A 88 -12.34 35.83 -4.64
N GLU A 89 -13.32 36.65 -4.19
CA GLU A 89 -13.52 38.01 -4.63
C GLU A 89 -13.68 38.93 -3.40
N PRO A 90 -12.83 39.96 -3.23
CA PRO A 90 -13.00 40.92 -2.15
C PRO A 90 -14.23 41.81 -2.42
N ASP A 91 -15.13 41.93 -1.44
CA ASP A 91 -16.27 42.84 -1.53
C ASP A 91 -15.82 44.29 -1.20
N ILE A 92 -15.18 44.92 -2.20
CA ILE A 92 -14.62 46.27 -2.08
C ILE A 92 -15.68 47.31 -1.70
N GLU A 93 -16.88 47.23 -2.28
CA GLU A 93 -17.96 48.16 -2.03
C GLU A 93 -18.39 48.15 -0.55
N THR A 94 -18.62 46.99 0.00
CA THR A 94 -19.00 46.83 1.42
C THR A 94 -17.90 47.35 2.35
N MET A 95 -16.62 47.01 2.05
CA MET A 95 -15.49 47.45 2.87
C MET A 95 -15.29 48.97 2.81
N LEU A 96 -15.40 49.61 1.63
CA LEU A 96 -15.31 51.05 1.50
C LEU A 96 -16.47 51.76 2.16
N ALA A 97 -17.71 51.25 2.03
CA ALA A 97 -18.87 51.81 2.71
C ALA A 97 -18.70 51.76 4.25
N ALA A 98 -18.19 50.68 4.80
CA ALA A 98 -17.89 50.58 6.22
C ALA A 98 -16.78 51.58 6.66
N ALA A 99 -15.75 51.74 5.83
CA ALA A 99 -14.67 52.70 6.07
C ALA A 99 -15.20 54.15 6.02
N ASP A 100 -16.05 54.47 5.04
CA ASP A 100 -16.67 55.81 4.91
C ASP A 100 -17.62 56.13 6.08
N LEU A 101 -18.40 55.15 6.53
CA LEU A 101 -19.24 55.28 7.71
C LEU A 101 -18.38 55.58 8.95
N SER A 102 -17.28 54.87 9.09
CA SER A 102 -16.34 55.10 10.21
C SER A 102 -15.65 56.43 10.14
N ARG A 103 -15.27 56.90 8.94
CA ARG A 103 -14.65 58.20 8.68
C ARG A 103 -15.61 59.39 8.91
N THR A 104 -16.86 59.25 8.54
CA THR A 104 -17.85 60.33 8.57
C THR A 104 -18.69 60.36 9.84
N GLY A 105 -18.72 59.27 10.62
CA GLY A 105 -19.57 59.11 11.82
C GLY A 105 -19.26 60.03 12.99
N GLY A 106 -18.14 60.73 12.99
CA GLY A 106 -17.75 61.68 14.02
C GLY A 106 -18.24 63.10 13.75
N SER A 107 -18.41 63.92 14.85
CA SER A 107 -18.72 65.35 14.77
C SER A 107 -17.61 66.11 14.02
N PHE A 108 -18.02 66.96 13.04
CA PHE A 108 -17.07 67.76 12.28
C PHE A 108 -16.21 68.67 13.21
N TRP A 109 -16.83 69.34 14.13
CA TRP A 109 -16.16 70.24 15.02
C TRP A 109 -15.29 69.53 16.09
N GLY A 110 -15.69 68.34 16.53
CA GLY A 110 -14.88 67.50 17.40
C GLY A 110 -13.62 67.03 16.69
N GLY A 111 -13.71 66.53 15.45
CA GLY A 111 -12.56 66.15 14.65
C GLY A 111 -11.65 67.32 14.27
N TYR A 112 -12.21 68.54 14.01
CA TYR A 112 -11.42 69.75 13.77
C TYR A 112 -10.64 70.17 15.04
N TRP A 113 -11.24 70.02 16.23
CA TRP A 113 -10.56 70.27 17.50
C TRP A 113 -9.41 69.32 17.70
N ASP A 114 -9.60 68.04 17.46
CA ASP A 114 -8.53 67.02 17.55
C ASP A 114 -7.40 67.30 16.51
N PHE A 115 -7.72 67.73 15.30
CA PHE A 115 -6.77 68.18 14.30
C PHE A 115 -5.90 69.37 14.77
N LEU A 116 -6.52 70.39 15.37
CA LEU A 116 -5.81 71.58 15.88
C LEU A 116 -4.82 71.22 16.97
N TRP A 117 -5.12 70.22 17.80
CA TRP A 117 -4.25 69.78 18.90
C TRP A 117 -3.38 68.59 18.51
N ASN A 118 -3.30 68.27 17.22
CA ASN A 118 -2.52 67.15 16.66
C ASN A 118 -2.73 65.85 17.45
N ARG A 119 -3.99 65.53 17.85
CA ARG A 119 -4.36 64.29 18.49
C ARG A 119 -4.43 63.20 17.44
N THR A 120 -3.69 62.10 17.67
CA THR A 120 -3.72 60.94 16.77
C THR A 120 -5.08 60.23 16.84
N PRO A 121 -5.79 60.02 15.72
CA PRO A 121 -7.00 59.20 15.72
C PRO A 121 -6.71 57.79 16.24
N SER A 122 -7.68 57.20 16.90
CA SER A 122 -7.62 55.76 17.22
C SER A 122 -7.43 54.94 15.96
N VAL A 123 -6.69 53.81 16.07
CA VAL A 123 -6.52 52.87 14.93
C VAL A 123 -7.89 52.33 14.52
N ILE A 124 -8.25 52.54 13.24
CA ILE A 124 -9.50 52.06 12.69
C ILE A 124 -9.13 50.90 11.73
N ALA A 125 -9.57 49.68 12.04
CA ALA A 125 -9.36 48.51 11.22
C ALA A 125 -10.73 48.00 10.70
N ILE A 126 -10.91 48.03 9.40
CA ILE A 126 -12.07 47.44 8.74
C ILE A 126 -11.70 46.00 8.35
N PRO A 127 -12.48 44.98 8.77
CA PRO A 127 -12.20 43.60 8.43
C PRO A 127 -12.37 43.28 6.96
N LEU A 128 -11.69 42.23 6.48
CA LEU A 128 -11.86 41.68 5.13
C LEU A 128 -13.27 41.07 5.01
N SER A 129 -13.99 41.44 3.95
CA SER A 129 -15.27 40.85 3.58
C SER A 129 -15.14 40.23 2.17
N PRO A 130 -14.79 38.95 2.04
CA PRO A 130 -14.67 38.28 0.75
C PRO A 130 -15.95 37.53 0.41
N LYS A 131 -16.30 37.44 -0.85
CA LYS A 131 -17.07 36.32 -1.39
C LYS A 131 -16.10 35.20 -1.65
N PHE A 132 -16.37 34.02 -1.08
CA PHE A 132 -15.44 32.88 -1.14
C PHE A 132 -16.21 31.56 -1.11
N SER A 133 -15.79 30.62 -1.96
CA SER A 133 -16.31 29.25 -1.99
C SER A 133 -15.16 28.27 -1.70
N GLU A 134 -15.17 27.70 -0.51
CA GLU A 134 -14.21 26.66 -0.14
C GLU A 134 -14.35 25.41 -1.00
N GLU A 135 -15.58 25.07 -1.42
CA GLU A 135 -15.85 23.93 -2.28
C GLU A 135 -15.16 24.11 -3.65
N ARG A 136 -15.27 25.31 -4.25
CA ARG A 136 -14.61 25.62 -5.53
C ARG A 136 -13.09 25.61 -5.41
N LEU A 137 -12.53 26.07 -4.30
CA LEU A 137 -11.10 25.95 -4.02
C LEU A 137 -10.69 24.48 -3.92
N ARG A 138 -11.46 23.66 -3.18
CA ARG A 138 -11.20 22.23 -3.01
C ARG A 138 -11.24 21.50 -4.37
N GLU A 139 -12.25 21.75 -5.18
CA GLU A 139 -12.34 21.18 -6.53
C GLU A 139 -11.15 21.57 -7.40
N TYR A 140 -10.74 22.83 -7.36
CA TYR A 140 -9.57 23.29 -8.11
C TYR A 140 -8.28 22.58 -7.65
N LEU A 141 -8.04 22.51 -6.34
CA LEU A 141 -6.88 21.83 -5.78
C LEU A 141 -6.87 20.35 -6.15
N GLN A 142 -8.01 19.69 -6.14
CA GLN A 142 -8.13 18.27 -6.48
C GLN A 142 -7.96 18.01 -7.97
N ASN A 143 -8.66 18.75 -8.82
CA ASN A 143 -8.76 18.44 -10.25
C ASN A 143 -7.64 19.06 -11.09
N GLU A 144 -7.06 20.20 -10.65
CA GLU A 144 -6.03 20.89 -11.39
C GLU A 144 -4.64 20.75 -10.75
N ILE A 145 -4.54 20.69 -9.42
CA ILE A 145 -3.24 20.60 -8.75
C ILE A 145 -2.89 19.13 -8.47
N ALA A 146 -3.70 18.42 -7.69
CA ALA A 146 -3.44 17.02 -7.35
C ALA A 146 -3.35 16.17 -8.62
N ALA A 147 -4.30 16.26 -9.53
CA ALA A 147 -4.33 15.48 -10.76
C ALA A 147 -3.09 15.66 -11.66
N ARG A 148 -2.38 16.79 -11.57
CA ARG A 148 -1.21 17.09 -12.41
C ARG A 148 0.13 16.87 -11.69
N TYR A 149 0.17 17.06 -10.40
CA TYR A 149 1.43 17.12 -9.63
C TYR A 149 1.56 16.03 -8.58
N ASP A 150 0.52 15.26 -8.29
CA ASP A 150 0.63 14.06 -7.47
C ASP A 150 1.47 13.01 -8.22
N LEU A 151 2.30 12.31 -7.47
CA LEU A 151 3.11 11.23 -7.98
C LEU A 151 2.48 9.90 -7.60
N PRO A 152 1.98 9.10 -8.57
CA PRO A 152 1.50 7.76 -8.24
C PRO A 152 2.65 6.89 -7.73
N PRO A 153 2.38 5.93 -6.83
CA PRO A 153 3.39 4.97 -6.43
C PRO A 153 3.84 4.15 -7.63
N SER A 154 5.14 3.97 -7.78
CA SER A 154 5.69 3.04 -8.77
C SER A 154 5.95 1.67 -8.11
N PRO A 155 5.62 0.55 -8.77
CA PRO A 155 5.91 -0.77 -8.22
C PRO A 155 7.41 -1.04 -8.21
N ALA A 156 7.84 -1.92 -7.29
CA ALA A 156 9.20 -2.44 -7.30
C ALA A 156 9.42 -3.32 -8.56
N ILE A 157 10.61 -3.30 -9.13
CA ILE A 157 10.97 -4.03 -10.35
C ILE A 157 12.03 -5.09 -10.06
N PRO A 158 12.01 -6.26 -10.76
CA PRO A 158 13.00 -7.31 -10.55
C PRO A 158 14.44 -6.84 -10.84
N ILE A 159 15.39 -7.29 -10.02
CA ILE A 159 16.82 -7.14 -10.29
C ILE A 159 17.25 -8.29 -11.22
N PRO A 160 17.67 -8.03 -12.46
CA PRO A 160 18.09 -9.07 -13.39
C PRO A 160 19.21 -9.94 -12.82
N GLY A 161 19.03 -11.28 -12.85
CA GLY A 161 20.01 -12.23 -12.34
C GLY A 161 20.09 -12.35 -10.81
N GLY A 162 19.22 -11.65 -10.08
CA GLY A 162 19.12 -11.73 -8.63
C GLY A 162 17.83 -12.41 -8.14
N THR A 163 17.59 -12.32 -6.84
CA THR A 163 16.38 -12.79 -6.17
C THR A 163 15.60 -11.63 -5.53
N ASP A 164 16.01 -10.40 -5.81
CA ASP A 164 15.52 -9.18 -5.16
C ASP A 164 14.83 -8.25 -6.15
N PHE A 165 14.19 -7.22 -5.59
CA PHE A 165 13.52 -6.17 -6.33
C PHE A 165 14.17 -4.81 -6.01
N LEU A 166 14.36 -3.97 -7.02
CA LEU A 166 14.62 -2.55 -6.80
C LEU A 166 13.35 -1.94 -6.21
N PRO A 167 13.47 -1.24 -5.07
CA PRO A 167 12.31 -0.61 -4.45
C PRO A 167 11.60 0.34 -5.42
N GLY A 168 10.28 0.32 -5.42
CA GLY A 168 9.47 1.31 -6.09
C GLY A 168 9.55 2.67 -5.38
N GLN A 169 8.97 3.70 -5.98
CA GLN A 169 8.85 5.00 -5.33
C GLN A 169 7.52 5.07 -4.55
N PRO A 170 7.54 5.58 -3.31
CA PRO A 170 6.29 5.83 -2.61
C PRO A 170 5.49 6.90 -3.34
N GLY A 171 4.19 6.72 -3.46
CA GLY A 171 3.32 7.74 -4.00
C GLY A 171 3.31 8.98 -3.10
N GLN A 172 3.12 10.15 -3.71
CA GLN A 172 2.92 11.42 -3.01
C GLN A 172 1.59 12.00 -3.48
N THR A 173 0.67 12.20 -2.55
CA THR A 173 -0.65 12.77 -2.82
C THR A 173 -0.83 14.04 -1.99
N LEU A 174 -1.47 15.06 -2.58
CA LEU A 174 -1.76 16.32 -1.92
C LEU A 174 -2.59 16.09 -0.65
N ASP A 175 -2.14 16.65 0.47
CA ASP A 175 -2.97 16.78 1.68
C ASP A 175 -4.02 17.86 1.43
N LEU A 176 -5.14 17.46 0.84
CA LEU A 176 -6.17 18.36 0.34
C LEU A 176 -6.79 19.22 1.44
N ASP A 177 -7.05 18.64 2.62
CA ASP A 177 -7.67 19.37 3.72
C ASP A 177 -6.73 20.46 4.25
N ARG A 178 -5.47 20.12 4.43
CA ARG A 178 -4.46 21.09 4.85
C ARG A 178 -4.18 22.14 3.76
N ALA A 179 -4.17 21.74 2.49
CA ALA A 179 -3.98 22.67 1.38
C ALA A 179 -5.11 23.71 1.31
N VAL A 180 -6.37 23.30 1.48
CA VAL A 180 -7.52 24.21 1.53
C VAL A 180 -7.35 25.27 2.63
N LEU A 181 -6.95 24.84 3.84
CA LEU A 181 -6.72 25.77 4.95
C LEU A 181 -5.60 26.77 4.63
N LEU A 182 -4.45 26.29 4.19
CA LEU A 182 -3.28 27.12 3.91
C LEU A 182 -3.53 28.12 2.78
N VAL A 183 -4.18 27.69 1.71
CA VAL A 183 -4.52 28.57 0.56
C VAL A 183 -5.59 29.57 0.96
N THR A 184 -6.57 29.18 1.75
CA THR A 184 -7.58 30.12 2.29
C THR A 184 -6.92 31.23 3.13
N ASP A 185 -5.97 30.89 3.98
CA ASP A 185 -5.24 31.86 4.79
C ASP A 185 -4.41 32.81 3.91
N ALA A 186 -3.74 32.29 2.88
CA ALA A 186 -2.99 33.10 1.92
C ALA A 186 -3.89 34.03 1.08
N LEU A 187 -5.05 33.57 0.64
CA LEU A 187 -6.04 34.39 -0.06
C LEU A 187 -6.54 35.56 0.81
N ARG A 188 -6.67 35.35 2.11
CA ARG A 188 -7.09 36.36 3.08
C ARG A 188 -5.97 37.26 3.57
N SER A 189 -4.73 36.91 3.32
CA SER A 189 -3.56 37.70 3.76
C SER A 189 -3.23 38.80 2.75
N PRO A 190 -3.02 40.04 3.20
CA PRO A 190 -2.54 41.12 2.30
C PRO A 190 -1.03 41.03 2.01
N THR A 191 -0.25 40.22 2.75
CA THR A 191 1.21 40.20 2.68
C THR A 191 1.81 38.81 2.46
N SER A 192 1.16 37.76 2.96
CA SER A 192 1.66 36.38 2.84
C SER A 192 0.88 35.67 1.74
N ARG A 193 1.42 35.66 0.53
CA ARG A 193 0.77 35.12 -0.66
C ARG A 193 1.56 33.97 -1.31
N SER A 194 2.42 33.32 -0.53
CA SER A 194 3.12 32.10 -0.94
C SER A 194 2.81 31.00 0.06
N VAL A 195 2.51 29.80 -0.44
CA VAL A 195 2.08 28.64 0.35
C VAL A 195 2.88 27.40 -0.07
N ALA A 196 3.57 26.77 0.85
CA ALA A 196 4.13 25.45 0.65
C ALA A 196 3.05 24.39 0.94
N LEU A 197 2.63 23.68 -0.10
CA LEU A 197 1.66 22.61 0.01
C LEU A 197 2.31 21.36 0.62
N THR A 198 1.57 20.68 1.47
CA THR A 198 2.00 19.42 2.08
C THR A 198 1.43 18.23 1.34
N PHE A 199 2.14 17.11 1.37
CA PHE A 199 1.69 15.85 0.78
C PHE A 199 1.75 14.73 1.81
N THR A 200 0.89 13.75 1.63
CA THR A 200 0.96 12.46 2.30
C THR A 200 1.77 11.49 1.45
N ARG A 201 2.67 10.74 2.09
CA ARG A 201 3.43 9.68 1.42
C ARG A 201 2.65 8.37 1.54
N GLY A 202 2.37 7.74 0.40
CA GLY A 202 1.87 6.37 0.35
C GLY A 202 2.96 5.36 0.72
N SER A 203 2.54 4.11 0.95
CA SER A 203 3.48 2.99 1.02
C SER A 203 4.08 2.70 -0.36
N VAL A 204 5.29 2.15 -0.39
CA VAL A 204 5.87 1.61 -1.63
C VAL A 204 4.97 0.48 -2.14
N ALA A 205 4.59 0.54 -3.41
CA ALA A 205 3.79 -0.53 -4.01
C ALA A 205 4.64 -1.82 -4.13
N ARG A 206 4.02 -2.96 -3.80
CA ARG A 206 4.63 -4.28 -4.06
C ARG A 206 4.94 -4.43 -5.55
N PRO A 207 5.90 -5.30 -5.92
CA PRO A 207 6.02 -5.75 -7.31
C PRO A 207 4.69 -6.33 -7.79
N THR A 208 4.44 -6.34 -9.08
CA THR A 208 3.28 -7.07 -9.61
C THR A 208 3.55 -8.56 -9.63
N ILE A 209 2.48 -9.38 -9.68
CA ILE A 209 2.60 -10.85 -9.78
C ILE A 209 3.31 -11.26 -11.09
N GLU A 210 3.12 -10.48 -12.16
CA GLU A 210 3.80 -10.64 -13.44
C GLU A 210 5.31 -10.42 -13.31
N ASN A 211 5.72 -9.39 -12.57
CA ASN A 211 7.13 -9.10 -12.30
C ASN A 211 7.79 -10.25 -11.50
N LEU A 212 7.07 -10.81 -10.51
CA LEU A 212 7.54 -11.99 -9.80
C LEU A 212 7.66 -13.19 -10.74
N THR A 213 6.66 -13.43 -11.58
CA THR A 213 6.67 -14.54 -12.55
C THR A 213 7.86 -14.44 -13.51
N ILE A 214 8.15 -13.25 -14.01
CA ILE A 214 9.34 -13.00 -14.86
C ILE A 214 10.62 -13.32 -14.10
N LEU A 215 10.76 -12.85 -12.86
CA LEU A 215 11.94 -13.12 -12.04
C LEU A 215 12.15 -14.60 -11.78
N LEU A 216 11.08 -15.33 -11.43
CA LEU A 216 11.14 -16.78 -11.19
C LEU A 216 11.61 -17.54 -12.44
N LYS A 217 11.04 -17.23 -13.61
CA LYS A 217 11.46 -17.82 -14.90
C LYS A 217 12.92 -17.48 -15.25
N GLN A 218 13.37 -16.27 -14.96
CA GLN A 218 14.78 -15.88 -15.14
C GLN A 218 15.71 -16.68 -14.24
N ILE A 219 15.37 -16.85 -12.94
CA ILE A 219 16.17 -17.66 -12.01
C ILE A 219 16.36 -19.08 -12.55
N ILE A 220 15.29 -19.72 -13.03
CA ILE A 220 15.38 -21.06 -13.62
C ILE A 220 16.24 -21.04 -14.90
N THR A 221 16.06 -20.05 -15.76
CA THR A 221 16.79 -19.98 -17.03
C THR A 221 18.29 -19.80 -16.84
N VAL A 222 18.73 -19.03 -15.84
CA VAL A 222 20.17 -18.79 -15.56
C VAL A 222 20.80 -19.85 -14.64
N SER A 223 19.99 -20.72 -14.00
CA SER A 223 20.50 -21.81 -13.16
C SER A 223 21.17 -22.90 -14.02
N ASP A 224 21.93 -23.77 -13.43
CA ASP A 224 22.53 -24.93 -14.10
C ASP A 224 21.55 -26.12 -14.26
N PHE A 225 20.31 -25.99 -13.78
CA PHE A 225 19.29 -27.02 -13.89
C PHE A 225 18.70 -27.03 -15.32
N ASP A 226 18.82 -28.16 -16.00
CA ASP A 226 18.35 -28.37 -17.39
C ASP A 226 17.21 -29.41 -17.49
N GLY A 227 16.70 -29.88 -16.36
CA GLY A 227 15.56 -30.79 -16.29
C GLY A 227 14.21 -30.08 -16.41
N LEU A 228 13.17 -30.79 -16.03
CA LEU A 228 11.80 -30.30 -15.92
C LEU A 228 11.53 -29.79 -14.52
N ILE A 229 11.01 -28.58 -14.41
CA ILE A 229 10.49 -27.99 -13.18
C ILE A 229 9.02 -27.62 -13.35
N GLY A 230 8.16 -28.07 -12.44
CA GLY A 230 6.80 -27.60 -12.24
C GLY A 230 6.76 -26.70 -11.01
N PHE A 231 6.24 -25.50 -11.16
CA PHE A 231 6.18 -24.47 -10.12
C PHE A 231 4.76 -23.99 -9.93
N TYR A 232 4.28 -24.01 -8.69
CA TYR A 232 3.02 -23.42 -8.29
C TYR A 232 3.18 -22.60 -7.01
N MET A 233 2.59 -21.44 -6.98
CA MET A 233 2.52 -20.53 -5.83
C MET A 233 1.14 -19.91 -5.74
N VAL A 234 0.63 -19.73 -4.54
CA VAL A 234 -0.57 -18.93 -4.28
C VAL A 234 -0.34 -17.94 -3.14
N ASP A 235 -0.69 -16.69 -3.37
CA ASP A 235 -0.80 -15.64 -2.35
C ASP A 235 -2.07 -15.90 -1.52
N LEU A 236 -1.90 -16.25 -0.25
CA LEU A 236 -3.01 -16.62 0.64
C LEU A 236 -3.86 -15.42 1.11
N GLN A 237 -3.47 -14.18 0.81
CA GLN A 237 -4.24 -12.97 1.09
C GLN A 237 -5.16 -12.59 -0.08
N THR A 238 -4.66 -12.74 -1.31
CA THR A 238 -5.36 -12.28 -2.52
C THR A 238 -5.96 -13.40 -3.34
N GLY A 239 -5.47 -14.63 -3.17
CA GLY A 239 -5.79 -15.78 -4.00
C GLY A 239 -5.14 -15.73 -5.40
N GLN A 240 -4.19 -14.81 -5.65
CA GLN A 240 -3.44 -14.78 -6.89
C GLN A 240 -2.48 -15.95 -6.98
N GLU A 241 -2.39 -16.55 -8.16
CA GLU A 241 -1.60 -17.76 -8.41
C GLU A 241 -0.53 -17.51 -9.46
N ILE A 242 0.59 -18.22 -9.31
CA ILE A 242 1.60 -18.41 -10.35
C ILE A 242 1.69 -19.91 -10.62
N HIS A 243 1.43 -20.31 -11.86
CA HIS A 243 1.53 -21.70 -12.31
C HIS A 243 2.22 -21.77 -13.66
N PHE A 244 3.39 -22.39 -13.71
CA PHE A 244 4.13 -22.62 -14.95
C PHE A 244 5.02 -23.86 -14.85
N ALA A 245 5.47 -24.36 -15.98
CA ALA A 245 6.51 -25.37 -16.06
C ALA A 245 7.57 -25.01 -17.10
N ILE A 246 8.81 -25.36 -16.81
CA ILE A 246 9.96 -25.15 -17.70
C ILE A 246 10.69 -26.48 -17.86
N ASN A 247 10.89 -26.91 -19.10
CA ASN A 247 11.65 -28.10 -19.45
C ASN A 247 12.84 -27.70 -20.32
N ASN A 248 14.05 -28.03 -19.89
CA ASN A 248 15.27 -27.67 -20.60
C ASN A 248 15.30 -26.18 -21.01
N LYS A 249 15.07 -25.28 -20.04
CA LYS A 249 15.02 -23.82 -20.20
C LYS A 249 13.85 -23.28 -21.08
N GLN A 250 12.96 -24.11 -21.53
CA GLN A 250 11.81 -23.70 -22.34
C GLN A 250 10.52 -23.87 -21.55
N GLU A 251 9.69 -22.85 -21.58
CA GLU A 251 8.36 -22.90 -20.96
C GLU A 251 7.47 -23.86 -21.73
N ILE A 252 6.74 -24.71 -21.01
CA ILE A 252 5.78 -25.66 -21.56
C ILE A 252 4.40 -25.47 -20.94
N SER A 253 3.37 -25.97 -21.62
CA SER A 253 1.99 -25.86 -21.12
C SER A 253 1.80 -26.63 -19.81
N VAL A 254 1.04 -26.04 -18.89
CA VAL A 254 0.54 -26.65 -17.64
C VAL A 254 -0.97 -26.95 -17.71
N SER A 255 -1.53 -27.00 -18.90
CA SER A 255 -2.94 -27.36 -19.14
C SER A 255 -3.03 -28.45 -20.21
N PRO A 256 -3.28 -29.71 -19.85
CA PRO A 256 -3.38 -30.26 -18.49
C PRO A 256 -2.08 -30.12 -17.71
N ASP A 257 -2.16 -30.18 -16.36
CA ASP A 257 -0.97 -30.11 -15.50
C ASP A 257 -0.06 -31.34 -15.72
N ILE A 258 1.10 -31.36 -15.07
CA ILE A 258 2.13 -32.40 -15.25
C ILE A 258 2.13 -33.31 -14.03
N ALA A 259 2.01 -34.61 -14.28
CA ALA A 259 2.14 -35.60 -13.20
C ALA A 259 3.59 -35.76 -12.79
N PHE A 260 3.85 -35.70 -11.48
CA PHE A 260 5.12 -36.05 -10.85
C PHE A 260 4.94 -37.18 -9.86
N SER A 261 6.00 -37.93 -9.58
CA SER A 261 6.05 -38.80 -8.42
C SER A 261 5.80 -37.96 -7.17
N ALA A 262 4.74 -38.25 -6.41
CA ALA A 262 4.46 -37.49 -5.19
C ALA A 262 5.51 -37.74 -4.11
N SER A 263 6.14 -38.91 -4.14
CA SER A 263 7.17 -39.27 -3.16
C SER A 263 6.69 -39.02 -1.72
N SER A 264 7.53 -38.43 -0.88
CA SER A 264 7.16 -38.13 0.50
C SER A 264 6.23 -36.92 0.69
N THR A 265 5.92 -36.13 -0.35
CA THR A 265 4.90 -35.11 -0.23
C THR A 265 3.49 -35.70 -0.08
N MET A 266 3.27 -36.94 -0.56
CA MET A 266 2.03 -37.69 -0.36
C MET A 266 1.70 -37.96 1.14
N LYS A 267 2.65 -37.77 2.03
CA LYS A 267 2.42 -37.90 3.48
C LYS A 267 1.51 -36.82 4.05
N ILE A 268 1.39 -35.67 3.36
CA ILE A 268 0.40 -34.62 3.69
C ILE A 268 -1.03 -35.14 3.42
N PRO A 269 -1.39 -35.60 2.20
CA PRO A 269 -2.66 -36.27 1.95
C PRO A 269 -2.98 -37.42 2.90
N VAL A 270 -1.98 -38.24 3.27
CA VAL A 270 -2.16 -39.36 4.21
C VAL A 270 -2.61 -38.87 5.59
N VAL A 271 -1.90 -37.87 6.16
CA VAL A 271 -2.26 -37.34 7.49
C VAL A 271 -3.58 -36.55 7.43
N ALA A 272 -3.80 -35.77 6.38
CA ALA A 272 -5.09 -35.11 6.14
C ALA A 272 -6.24 -36.13 6.12
N SER A 273 -6.08 -37.23 5.38
CA SER A 273 -7.11 -38.29 5.29
C SER A 273 -7.29 -39.03 6.62
N TYR A 274 -6.23 -39.22 7.41
CA TYR A 274 -6.39 -39.72 8.76
C TYR A 274 -7.27 -38.81 9.62
N LEU A 275 -6.96 -37.54 9.63
CA LEU A 275 -7.73 -36.52 10.40
C LEU A 275 -9.19 -36.41 9.94
N ILE A 276 -9.44 -36.51 8.64
CA ILE A 276 -10.82 -36.55 8.07
C ILE A 276 -11.59 -37.77 8.59
N ASN A 277 -10.96 -38.95 8.66
CA ASN A 277 -11.67 -40.20 8.95
C ASN A 277 -11.70 -40.53 10.44
N ARG A 278 -10.74 -40.08 11.22
CA ARG A 278 -10.56 -40.45 12.65
C ARG A 278 -10.65 -39.23 13.60
N GLY A 279 -10.58 -38.01 13.06
CA GLY A 279 -10.64 -36.78 13.87
C GLY A 279 -9.30 -36.44 14.53
N SER A 280 -9.34 -35.36 15.34
CA SER A 280 -8.15 -34.77 15.98
C SER A 280 -7.82 -35.33 17.36
N ASN A 281 -8.64 -36.26 17.92
CA ASN A 281 -8.35 -36.90 19.19
C ASN A 281 -7.35 -38.05 19.00
N LEU A 282 -6.05 -37.70 18.98
CA LEU A 282 -4.99 -38.64 18.71
C LEU A 282 -4.60 -39.43 19.96
N THR A 283 -4.41 -40.77 19.83
CA THR A 283 -3.69 -41.52 20.86
C THR A 283 -2.20 -41.16 20.81
N PRO A 284 -1.45 -41.34 21.91
CA PRO A 284 0.01 -41.09 21.94
C PRO A 284 0.76 -41.79 20.81
N ASP A 285 0.42 -43.05 20.50
CA ASP A 285 1.09 -43.86 19.48
C ASP A 285 0.85 -43.29 18.07
N ILE A 286 -0.38 -42.88 17.77
CA ILE A 286 -0.71 -42.27 16.47
C ILE A 286 -0.10 -40.89 16.36
N SER A 287 -0.12 -40.09 17.42
CA SER A 287 0.53 -38.77 17.42
C SER A 287 2.03 -38.90 17.14
N ASN A 288 2.70 -39.87 17.76
CA ASN A 288 4.10 -40.19 17.48
C ASN A 288 4.30 -40.65 16.02
N SER A 289 3.41 -41.51 15.51
CA SER A 289 3.50 -41.99 14.12
C SER A 289 3.32 -40.84 13.13
N ILE A 290 2.37 -39.93 13.33
CA ILE A 290 2.19 -38.72 12.49
C ILE A 290 3.44 -37.83 12.57
N SER A 291 3.97 -37.59 13.77
CA SER A 291 5.20 -36.82 13.96
C SER A 291 6.40 -37.42 13.20
N GLN A 292 6.53 -38.75 13.20
CA GLN A 292 7.57 -39.44 12.43
C GLN A 292 7.33 -39.43 10.93
N THR A 293 6.05 -39.49 10.50
CA THR A 293 5.62 -39.42 9.11
C THR A 293 5.99 -38.05 8.48
N LEU A 294 5.62 -36.96 9.12
CA LEU A 294 5.84 -35.63 8.60
C LEU A 294 7.22 -35.08 8.98
N GLY A 295 7.65 -35.23 10.23
CA GLY A 295 8.89 -34.63 10.72
C GLY A 295 10.17 -35.40 10.36
N LYS A 296 10.09 -36.72 10.15
CA LYS A 296 11.26 -37.56 9.78
C LYS A 296 11.09 -38.32 8.46
N SER A 297 9.96 -38.14 7.82
CA SER A 297 9.63 -38.82 6.57
C SER A 297 9.67 -40.36 6.63
N SER A 298 9.35 -40.94 7.80
CA SER A 298 9.36 -42.39 7.99
C SER A 298 8.27 -43.10 7.21
N ASN A 299 8.63 -44.08 6.35
CA ASN A 299 7.68 -44.89 5.60
C ASN A 299 6.91 -45.85 6.50
N ASP A 300 7.60 -46.53 7.47
CA ASP A 300 6.95 -47.42 8.42
C ASP A 300 5.89 -46.70 9.26
N ALA A 301 6.21 -45.50 9.75
CA ALA A 301 5.25 -44.71 10.50
C ALA A 301 4.06 -44.27 9.63
N THR A 302 4.31 -43.97 8.33
CA THR A 302 3.25 -43.64 7.38
C THR A 302 2.30 -44.82 7.18
N ASP A 303 2.81 -46.04 7.06
CA ASP A 303 2.02 -47.26 6.92
C ASP A 303 1.18 -47.56 8.17
N ILE A 304 1.69 -47.23 9.39
CA ILE A 304 0.90 -47.27 10.62
C ILE A 304 -0.28 -46.29 10.54
N VAL A 305 -0.05 -45.06 10.10
CA VAL A 305 -1.13 -44.03 9.91
C VAL A 305 -2.15 -44.51 8.88
N LEU A 306 -1.71 -45.05 7.74
CA LEU A 306 -2.57 -45.61 6.71
C LEU A 306 -3.43 -46.76 7.23
N SER A 307 -2.79 -47.70 7.98
CA SER A 307 -3.50 -48.82 8.59
C SER A 307 -4.50 -48.35 9.66
N ALA A 308 -4.24 -47.28 10.33
CA ALA A 308 -5.15 -46.66 11.29
C ALA A 308 -6.35 -45.94 10.60
N ILE A 309 -6.20 -45.50 9.35
CA ILE A 309 -7.36 -45.08 8.56
C ILE A 309 -8.27 -46.26 8.27
N GLU A 310 -7.71 -47.29 7.63
CA GLU A 310 -8.35 -48.57 7.33
C GLU A 310 -7.26 -49.61 7.06
N PRO A 311 -7.24 -50.75 7.79
CA PRO A 311 -6.11 -51.70 7.74
C PRO A 311 -5.74 -52.23 6.35
N ASN A 312 -6.74 -52.39 5.46
CA ASN A 312 -6.53 -52.98 4.13
C ASN A 312 -6.73 -51.99 2.98
N ARG A 313 -7.28 -50.79 3.24
CA ARG A 313 -7.70 -49.85 2.21
C ARG A 313 -7.21 -48.41 2.48
N GLY A 314 -6.38 -48.18 3.46
CA GLY A 314 -5.89 -46.86 3.82
C GLY A 314 -5.44 -46.00 2.61
N PRO A 315 -4.56 -46.51 1.74
CA PRO A 315 -4.14 -45.81 0.52
C PRO A 315 -5.29 -45.46 -0.41
N VAL A 316 -6.26 -46.36 -0.60
CA VAL A 316 -7.43 -46.12 -1.46
C VAL A 316 -8.32 -45.03 -0.89
N ILE A 317 -8.50 -45.00 0.43
CA ILE A 317 -9.28 -43.91 1.11
C ILE A 317 -8.59 -42.58 0.97
N VAL A 318 -7.25 -42.52 1.02
CA VAL A 318 -6.51 -41.26 0.72
C VAL A 318 -6.87 -40.75 -0.68
N THR A 319 -6.81 -41.64 -1.68
CA THR A 319 -7.18 -41.29 -3.06
C THR A 319 -8.63 -40.84 -3.17
N GLU A 320 -9.56 -41.53 -2.51
CA GLU A 320 -10.99 -41.18 -2.48
C GLU A 320 -11.21 -39.80 -1.85
N ASN A 321 -10.53 -39.48 -0.74
CA ASN A 321 -10.60 -38.18 -0.08
C ASN A 321 -10.05 -37.04 -0.96
N MET A 322 -8.90 -37.26 -1.62
CA MET A 322 -8.34 -36.26 -2.54
C MET A 322 -9.27 -35.97 -3.72
N ARG A 323 -9.86 -36.99 -4.33
CA ARG A 323 -10.87 -36.81 -5.36
C ARG A 323 -12.12 -36.06 -4.88
N THR A 324 -12.55 -36.32 -3.65
CA THR A 324 -13.72 -35.63 -3.06
C THR A 324 -13.53 -34.13 -2.94
N ILE A 325 -12.29 -33.64 -2.75
CA ILE A 325 -11.94 -32.22 -2.74
C ILE A 325 -11.49 -31.69 -4.10
N GLY A 326 -11.65 -32.49 -5.18
CA GLY A 326 -11.36 -32.05 -6.56
C GLY A 326 -9.93 -32.28 -7.04
N LEU A 327 -9.09 -33.01 -6.27
CA LEU A 327 -7.69 -33.31 -6.65
C LEU A 327 -7.66 -34.64 -7.43
N GLU A 328 -7.93 -34.57 -8.73
CA GLU A 328 -8.12 -35.76 -9.58
C GLU A 328 -6.80 -36.42 -9.97
N ASN A 329 -5.69 -35.70 -10.00
CA ASN A 329 -4.37 -36.18 -10.36
C ASN A 329 -3.58 -36.71 -9.17
N THR A 330 -4.08 -36.50 -7.92
CA THR A 330 -3.41 -36.93 -6.69
C THR A 330 -3.95 -38.25 -6.21
N PHE A 331 -3.12 -39.28 -6.23
CA PHE A 331 -3.52 -40.62 -5.79
C PHE A 331 -2.39 -41.39 -5.11
N LEU A 332 -2.79 -42.33 -4.23
CA LEU A 332 -1.94 -43.32 -3.57
C LEU A 332 -2.52 -44.68 -3.81
N ALA A 333 -1.77 -45.58 -4.47
CA ALA A 333 -2.25 -46.90 -4.89
C ALA A 333 -1.81 -48.04 -3.98
N GLY A 334 -0.92 -47.80 -3.00
CA GLY A 334 -0.40 -48.81 -2.09
C GLY A 334 0.30 -48.24 -0.87
N PHE A 335 0.75 -49.13 0.02
CA PHE A 335 1.55 -48.78 1.18
C PHE A 335 2.99 -48.43 0.80
N PHE A 336 3.73 -47.76 1.69
CA PHE A 336 5.08 -47.24 1.40
C PHE A 336 6.19 -48.30 1.58
N THR A 337 6.13 -49.14 2.62
CA THR A 337 7.21 -50.05 2.98
C THR A 337 7.06 -51.38 2.24
N ALA A 338 5.85 -51.87 2.13
CA ALA A 338 5.55 -53.11 1.42
C ALA A 338 4.52 -52.83 0.34
N PRO A 339 4.92 -52.23 -0.78
CA PRO A 339 3.99 -51.77 -1.79
C PRO A 339 3.29 -52.95 -2.43
N ALA A 340 2.08 -53.23 -1.98
CA ALA A 340 1.12 -54.05 -2.68
C ALA A 340 0.17 -53.12 -3.42
N TYR A 341 0.04 -53.30 -4.71
CA TYR A 341 -0.87 -52.53 -5.53
C TYR A 341 -2.33 -52.86 -5.15
N LEU A 342 -3.03 -51.90 -4.60
CA LEU A 342 -4.40 -52.08 -4.08
C LEU A 342 -5.47 -51.62 -5.08
N LEU A 343 -5.11 -50.89 -6.11
CA LEU A 343 -6.00 -50.46 -7.15
C LEU A 343 -6.01 -51.48 -8.32
N PRO A 344 -7.12 -51.64 -9.03
CA PRO A 344 -7.20 -52.62 -10.15
C PRO A 344 -6.31 -52.26 -11.33
N SER A 345 -5.93 -51.00 -11.45
CA SER A 345 -5.03 -50.47 -12.49
C SER A 345 -4.45 -49.13 -12.02
N ILE A 346 -3.37 -48.68 -12.63
CA ILE A 346 -2.86 -47.32 -12.43
C ILE A 346 -3.98 -46.33 -12.81
N PRO A 347 -4.35 -45.39 -11.90
CA PRO A 347 -5.33 -44.37 -12.24
C PRO A 347 -4.89 -43.55 -13.46
N VAL A 348 -5.76 -43.48 -14.45
CA VAL A 348 -5.58 -42.62 -15.63
C VAL A 348 -6.11 -41.22 -15.24
N THR A 349 -5.26 -40.23 -15.32
CA THR A 349 -5.58 -38.84 -14.96
C THR A 349 -5.24 -37.91 -16.13
N PRO A 350 -5.81 -36.71 -16.21
CA PRO A 350 -5.42 -35.73 -17.23
C PRO A 350 -3.91 -35.48 -17.26
N ALA A 351 -3.27 -35.40 -16.10
CA ALA A 351 -1.85 -35.08 -15.99
C ALA A 351 -0.94 -36.23 -16.47
N ASN A 352 -1.24 -37.50 -16.14
CA ASN A 352 -0.41 -38.64 -16.50
C ASN A 352 -0.76 -39.23 -17.90
N SER A 353 -1.79 -38.69 -18.54
CA SER A 353 -2.17 -39.06 -19.89
C SER A 353 -1.52 -38.19 -20.97
N ARG A 354 -0.68 -37.23 -20.59
CA ARG A 354 0.07 -36.39 -21.53
C ARG A 354 1.05 -37.22 -22.34
N LEU A 355 1.10 -36.91 -23.65
CA LEU A 355 2.00 -37.59 -24.62
C LEU A 355 3.20 -36.70 -25.01
N ASP A 356 3.13 -35.39 -24.71
CA ASP A 356 4.14 -34.41 -25.05
C ASP A 356 5.25 -34.31 -24.00
N ILE A 357 4.98 -34.74 -22.77
CA ILE A 357 5.92 -34.72 -21.67
C ILE A 357 5.68 -35.92 -20.75
N THR A 358 6.76 -36.45 -20.17
CA THR A 358 6.70 -37.46 -19.11
C THR A 358 7.77 -37.18 -18.06
N THR A 359 7.46 -37.43 -16.81
CA THR A 359 8.40 -37.44 -15.68
C THR A 359 8.70 -38.87 -15.22
N GLU A 360 8.25 -39.87 -15.98
CA GLU A 360 8.28 -41.28 -15.56
C GLU A 360 7.74 -41.45 -14.13
N PRO A 361 6.52 -40.92 -13.83
CA PRO A 361 6.06 -40.80 -12.47
C PRO A 361 5.81 -42.21 -11.86
N ASP A 362 6.07 -42.30 -10.52
CA ASP A 362 5.80 -43.52 -9.78
C ASP A 362 4.36 -44.01 -9.98
N SER A 363 4.20 -45.29 -10.28
CA SER A 363 2.88 -45.88 -10.48
C SER A 363 2.04 -45.99 -9.20
N TYR A 364 2.66 -45.92 -8.03
CA TYR A 364 1.98 -46.01 -6.73
C TYR A 364 1.51 -44.67 -6.19
N SER A 365 2.20 -43.56 -6.53
CA SER A 365 1.99 -42.28 -5.87
C SER A 365 2.27 -41.13 -6.82
N GLN A 366 1.22 -40.42 -7.24
CA GLN A 366 1.34 -39.28 -8.17
C GLN A 366 0.58 -38.06 -7.65
N THR A 367 1.04 -36.90 -8.07
CA THR A 367 0.39 -35.62 -7.85
C THR A 367 0.83 -34.61 -8.91
N THR A 368 0.32 -33.38 -8.84
CA THR A 368 0.78 -32.25 -9.66
C THR A 368 1.17 -31.08 -8.76
N PRO A 369 2.00 -30.13 -9.24
CA PRO A 369 2.34 -28.93 -8.48
C PRO A 369 1.11 -28.14 -8.03
N SER A 370 0.13 -27.95 -8.93
CA SER A 370 -1.08 -27.20 -8.61
C SER A 370 -1.96 -27.89 -7.57
N GLU A 371 -2.19 -29.19 -7.69
CA GLU A 371 -3.04 -29.92 -6.75
C GLU A 371 -2.46 -29.98 -5.33
N MET A 372 -1.16 -30.23 -5.22
CA MET A 372 -0.53 -30.22 -3.90
C MET A 372 -0.49 -28.82 -3.29
N GLY A 373 -0.26 -27.79 -4.11
CA GLY A 373 -0.33 -26.42 -3.66
C GLY A 373 -1.75 -26.00 -3.25
N SER A 374 -2.76 -26.40 -4.00
CA SER A 374 -4.18 -26.16 -3.66
C SER A 374 -4.58 -26.86 -2.36
N LEU A 375 -4.12 -28.10 -2.14
CA LEU A 375 -4.35 -28.79 -0.87
C LEU A 375 -3.79 -27.99 0.32
N LEU A 376 -2.58 -27.45 0.20
CA LEU A 376 -1.97 -26.63 1.26
C LEU A 376 -2.72 -25.32 1.46
N ALA A 377 -3.18 -24.69 0.40
CA ALA A 377 -4.02 -23.49 0.49
C ALA A 377 -5.35 -23.79 1.18
N ASP A 378 -5.99 -24.92 0.88
CA ASP A 378 -7.21 -25.38 1.54
C ASP A 378 -6.99 -25.70 3.03
N ILE A 379 -5.88 -26.34 3.39
CA ILE A 379 -5.50 -26.58 4.79
C ILE A 379 -5.32 -25.26 5.53
N TYR A 380 -4.67 -24.26 4.91
CA TYR A 380 -4.52 -22.93 5.48
C TYR A 380 -5.86 -22.21 5.63
N GLN A 381 -6.71 -22.18 4.59
CA GLN A 381 -8.04 -21.57 4.64
C GLN A 381 -8.93 -22.23 5.69
N CYS A 382 -8.86 -23.54 5.81
CA CYS A 382 -9.54 -24.29 6.89
C CYS A 382 -9.08 -23.81 8.25
N ALA A 383 -7.78 -23.76 8.50
CA ALA A 383 -7.21 -23.40 9.80
C ALA A 383 -7.49 -21.94 10.19
N GLN A 384 -7.36 -21.01 9.26
CA GLN A 384 -7.41 -19.59 9.55
C GLN A 384 -8.81 -18.99 9.39
N ASN A 385 -9.60 -19.46 8.40
CA ASN A 385 -10.83 -18.81 7.98
C ASN A 385 -12.08 -19.70 8.11
N ASN A 386 -11.94 -20.92 8.62
CA ASN A 386 -13.02 -21.92 8.70
C ASN A 386 -13.69 -22.13 7.31
N GLY A 387 -12.89 -22.20 6.24
CA GLY A 387 -13.35 -22.28 4.86
C GLY A 387 -12.52 -23.24 4.01
N GLY A 388 -12.68 -23.18 2.70
CA GLY A 388 -11.96 -23.99 1.71
C GLY A 388 -12.66 -25.32 1.41
N ALA A 389 -12.09 -26.06 0.42
CA ALA A 389 -12.68 -27.29 -0.10
C ALA A 389 -12.75 -28.41 0.96
N LEU A 390 -11.79 -28.46 1.86
CA LEU A 390 -11.78 -29.47 2.95
C LEU A 390 -13.01 -29.35 3.86
N ILE A 391 -13.37 -28.16 4.32
CA ILE A 391 -14.56 -27.95 5.15
C ILE A 391 -15.85 -28.15 4.32
N ALA A 392 -15.85 -27.68 3.07
CA ALA A 392 -17.02 -27.84 2.20
C ALA A 392 -17.31 -29.32 1.90
N ALA A 393 -16.28 -30.14 1.68
CA ALA A 393 -16.43 -31.55 1.39
C ALA A 393 -16.68 -32.43 2.65
N PHE A 394 -16.14 -32.02 3.80
CA PHE A 394 -16.20 -32.79 5.04
C PHE A 394 -16.69 -31.95 6.24
N PRO A 395 -17.87 -31.31 6.19
CA PRO A 395 -18.30 -30.30 7.15
C PRO A 395 -18.42 -30.80 8.60
N ASP A 396 -18.73 -32.08 8.77
CA ASP A 396 -18.90 -32.69 10.11
C ASP A 396 -17.60 -33.38 10.63
N LYS A 397 -16.56 -33.40 9.84
CA LYS A 397 -15.33 -34.16 10.12
C LYS A 397 -14.09 -33.28 10.24
N VAL A 398 -14.08 -32.15 9.55
CA VAL A 398 -12.94 -31.22 9.48
C VAL A 398 -13.33 -29.91 10.17
N SER A 399 -12.40 -29.38 10.94
CA SER A 399 -12.53 -28.13 11.67
C SER A 399 -11.26 -27.30 11.58
N PRO A 400 -11.27 -26.00 11.91
CA PRO A 400 -10.04 -25.20 12.00
C PRO A 400 -8.96 -25.84 12.87
N GLN A 401 -9.34 -26.45 13.99
CA GLN A 401 -8.41 -27.12 14.90
C GLN A 401 -7.76 -28.36 14.27
N THR A 402 -8.53 -29.10 13.46
CA THR A 402 -8.01 -30.27 12.71
C THR A 402 -6.95 -29.83 11.69
N CYS A 403 -7.21 -28.75 10.96
CA CYS A 403 -6.29 -28.22 9.96
C CYS A 403 -5.05 -27.57 10.61
N GLN A 404 -5.22 -26.85 11.72
CA GLN A 404 -4.09 -26.30 12.47
C GLN A 404 -3.19 -27.41 13.01
N LEU A 405 -3.76 -28.51 13.51
CA LEU A 405 -3.00 -29.66 13.98
C LEU A 405 -2.13 -30.26 12.86
N LEU A 406 -2.65 -30.34 11.64
CA LEU A 406 -1.87 -30.80 10.48
C LEU A 406 -0.71 -29.85 10.18
N ILE A 407 -0.95 -28.54 10.19
CA ILE A 407 0.09 -27.50 10.02
C ILE A 407 1.18 -27.64 11.09
N ASP A 408 0.79 -27.86 12.35
CA ASP A 408 1.71 -28.01 13.47
C ASP A 408 2.59 -29.27 13.33
N PHE A 409 2.06 -30.35 12.78
CA PHE A 409 2.85 -31.57 12.46
C PHE A 409 3.77 -31.31 11.25
N MET A 410 3.33 -30.60 10.22
CA MET A 410 4.18 -30.24 9.08
C MET A 410 5.36 -29.34 9.48
N ALA A 411 5.16 -28.46 10.48
CA ALA A 411 6.22 -27.62 11.04
C ALA A 411 7.33 -28.40 11.77
N GLN A 412 7.18 -29.72 11.92
CA GLN A 412 8.19 -30.60 12.52
C GLN A 412 9.21 -31.13 11.50
N ASP A 413 9.00 -30.94 10.19
CA ASP A 413 10.03 -31.21 9.17
C ASP A 413 11.24 -30.30 9.43
N LYS A 414 12.41 -30.92 9.56
CA LYS A 414 13.66 -30.24 9.93
C LYS A 414 14.68 -30.21 8.80
N LEU A 415 14.25 -30.44 7.59
CA LEU A 415 15.11 -30.26 6.44
C LEU A 415 15.32 -28.73 6.23
N GLY A 416 16.44 -28.22 6.73
CA GLY A 416 16.81 -26.80 6.61
C GLY A 416 17.27 -26.38 5.20
N SER A 417 16.80 -27.07 4.15
CA SER A 417 17.16 -26.92 2.75
C SER A 417 15.91 -26.69 1.92
N LEU A 418 16.03 -26.62 0.60
CA LEU A 418 14.94 -26.44 -0.35
C LEU A 418 14.13 -25.17 -0.04
N ILE A 419 12.82 -25.26 0.19
CA ILE A 419 11.97 -24.08 0.53
C ILE A 419 12.47 -23.40 1.80
N GLN A 420 12.77 -24.15 2.88
CA GLN A 420 13.30 -23.57 4.12
C GLN A 420 14.62 -22.82 3.92
N GLY A 421 15.47 -23.29 3.00
CA GLY A 421 16.77 -22.66 2.68
C GLY A 421 16.65 -21.30 1.95
N GLY A 422 15.47 -20.92 1.47
CA GLY A 422 15.23 -19.67 0.78
C GLY A 422 14.67 -18.55 1.64
N VAL A 423 14.41 -18.78 2.93
CA VAL A 423 13.84 -17.81 3.86
C VAL A 423 14.81 -17.49 5.00
N PRO A 424 14.68 -16.32 5.65
CA PRO A 424 15.48 -16.00 6.83
C PRO A 424 15.28 -17.00 7.98
N ASP A 425 16.34 -17.16 8.80
CA ASP A 425 16.27 -17.97 10.01
C ASP A 425 15.12 -17.55 10.92
N GLY A 426 14.40 -18.54 11.45
CA GLY A 426 13.23 -18.32 12.32
C GLY A 426 11.92 -18.09 11.58
N THR A 427 11.90 -18.06 10.24
CA THR A 427 10.67 -18.05 9.46
C THR A 427 9.95 -19.40 9.64
N LEU A 428 8.67 -19.36 9.99
CA LEU A 428 7.84 -20.56 10.12
C LEU A 428 7.48 -21.08 8.72
N VAL A 429 7.92 -22.29 8.40
CA VAL A 429 7.65 -22.98 7.13
C VAL A 429 7.19 -24.41 7.43
N PRO A 430 5.90 -24.65 7.67
CA PRO A 430 5.32 -25.99 7.61
C PRO A 430 5.44 -26.55 6.19
N HIS A 431 6.33 -27.50 5.98
CA HIS A 431 6.60 -28.05 4.65
C HIS A 431 6.79 -29.57 4.67
N LYS A 432 6.84 -30.15 3.49
CA LYS A 432 7.20 -31.56 3.30
C LYS A 432 7.97 -31.71 2.00
N HIS A 433 9.21 -32.16 2.15
CA HIS A 433 10.07 -32.52 1.02
C HIS A 433 9.80 -33.96 0.55
N GLY A 434 10.14 -34.23 -0.70
CA GLY A 434 10.06 -35.54 -1.32
C GLY A 434 11.22 -35.79 -2.29
N TYR A 435 11.83 -36.95 -2.17
CA TYR A 435 12.74 -37.54 -3.14
C TYR A 435 12.80 -39.04 -2.92
N VAL A 436 12.97 -39.79 -3.99
CA VAL A 436 13.11 -41.26 -3.90
C VAL A 436 14.16 -41.71 -4.90
N PRO A 437 15.17 -42.48 -4.48
CA PRO A 437 16.03 -43.17 -5.45
C PRO A 437 15.20 -44.19 -6.25
N ALA A 438 15.37 -44.22 -7.55
CA ALA A 438 14.82 -45.22 -8.43
C ALA A 438 15.47 -46.59 -8.17
N SER A 439 15.03 -47.66 -8.85
CA SER A 439 15.56 -49.00 -8.67
C SER A 439 17.06 -49.16 -8.93
N ASP A 440 17.63 -48.24 -9.69
CA ASP A 440 19.08 -48.12 -9.98
C ASP A 440 19.84 -47.29 -8.93
N GLY A 441 19.17 -46.81 -7.90
CA GLY A 441 19.75 -46.00 -6.82
C GLY A 441 19.90 -44.50 -7.19
N ILE A 442 19.48 -44.06 -8.39
CA ILE A 442 19.61 -42.69 -8.83
C ILE A 442 18.34 -41.91 -8.45
N VAL A 443 18.54 -40.73 -7.88
CA VAL A 443 17.44 -39.75 -7.62
C VAL A 443 17.18 -38.97 -8.91
N ARG A 444 15.95 -39.05 -9.41
CA ARG A 444 15.50 -38.33 -10.61
C ARG A 444 14.51 -37.22 -10.26
N ASP A 445 13.79 -37.37 -9.16
CA ASP A 445 12.78 -36.45 -8.68
C ASP A 445 13.21 -35.78 -7.39
N THR A 446 12.95 -34.46 -7.26
CA THR A 446 13.03 -33.75 -5.98
C THR A 446 11.85 -32.81 -5.93
N SER A 447 11.19 -32.77 -4.79
CA SER A 447 10.05 -31.90 -4.55
C SER A 447 10.08 -31.31 -3.15
N ASP A 448 9.48 -30.15 -2.98
CA ASP A 448 9.16 -29.58 -1.68
C ASP A 448 7.90 -28.72 -1.80
N VAL A 449 7.02 -28.85 -0.80
CA VAL A 449 5.74 -28.17 -0.77
C VAL A 449 5.49 -27.62 0.63
N GLY A 450 5.09 -26.38 0.75
CA GLY A 450 4.97 -25.77 2.07
C GLY A 450 4.17 -24.49 2.10
N ILE A 451 3.79 -24.11 3.33
CA ILE A 451 3.17 -22.82 3.65
C ILE A 451 4.25 -21.95 4.31
N VAL A 452 4.48 -20.76 3.79
CA VAL A 452 5.45 -19.82 4.33
C VAL A 452 4.73 -18.69 5.03
N TYR A 453 5.04 -18.46 6.31
CA TYR A 453 4.45 -17.40 7.12
C TYR A 453 5.40 -16.21 7.18
N THR A 454 4.95 -15.04 6.71
CA THR A 454 5.76 -13.81 6.73
C THR A 454 4.95 -12.59 7.15
N SER A 455 5.65 -11.57 7.64
CA SER A 455 5.01 -10.29 8.02
C SER A 455 4.42 -9.55 6.81
N GLY A 456 4.96 -9.77 5.62
CA GLY A 456 4.48 -9.16 4.38
C GLY A 456 3.30 -9.88 3.74
N GLY A 457 2.98 -11.10 4.19
CA GLY A 457 1.90 -11.95 3.69
C GLY A 457 2.32 -13.41 3.63
N ASN A 458 1.34 -14.32 3.79
CA ASN A 458 1.58 -15.75 3.76
C ASN A 458 1.34 -16.30 2.36
N PHE A 459 2.10 -17.32 1.99
CA PHE A 459 1.98 -17.95 0.68
C PHE A 459 2.24 -19.44 0.74
N VAL A 460 1.75 -20.14 -0.27
CA VAL A 460 2.07 -21.55 -0.52
C VAL A 460 3.07 -21.66 -1.65
N LEU A 461 4.02 -22.56 -1.53
CA LEU A 461 4.87 -23.01 -2.62
C LEU A 461 4.72 -24.53 -2.82
N SER A 462 4.71 -24.94 -4.08
CA SER A 462 4.71 -26.33 -4.51
C SER A 462 5.65 -26.46 -5.71
N ILE A 463 6.82 -27.03 -5.48
CA ILE A 463 7.90 -27.12 -6.47
C ILE A 463 8.29 -28.57 -6.67
N TYR A 464 8.25 -29.02 -7.92
CA TYR A 464 8.61 -30.36 -8.35
C TYR A 464 9.65 -30.29 -9.47
N THR A 465 10.68 -31.11 -9.36
CA THR A 465 11.71 -31.23 -10.41
C THR A 465 11.88 -32.67 -10.83
N TYR A 466 12.15 -32.88 -12.11
CA TYR A 466 12.50 -34.17 -12.69
C TYR A 466 13.66 -34.01 -13.67
N HIS A 467 14.62 -34.93 -13.62
CA HIS A 467 15.68 -35.01 -14.62
C HIS A 467 15.88 -36.46 -15.10
N PRO A 468 15.83 -36.75 -16.39
CA PRO A 468 15.82 -38.12 -16.92
C PRO A 468 17.09 -38.94 -16.58
N VAL A 469 18.20 -38.27 -16.29
CA VAL A 469 19.46 -38.92 -15.94
C VAL A 469 19.65 -38.92 -14.44
N THR A 470 19.77 -37.73 -13.83
CA THR A 470 19.97 -37.56 -12.36
C THR A 470 19.62 -36.18 -11.93
N ASN A 471 18.90 -36.05 -10.84
CA ASN A 471 18.59 -34.77 -10.21
C ASN A 471 19.72 -34.44 -9.20
N ILE A 472 20.63 -33.56 -9.59
CA ILE A 472 21.83 -33.24 -8.82
C ILE A 472 21.45 -32.30 -7.66
N TRP A 473 21.65 -32.76 -6.43
CA TRP A 473 21.31 -32.00 -5.22
C TRP A 473 21.96 -30.62 -5.17
N ASP A 474 23.28 -30.53 -5.49
CA ASP A 474 24.02 -29.26 -5.44
C ASP A 474 23.54 -28.22 -6.48
N ILE A 475 22.74 -28.63 -7.45
CA ILE A 475 22.07 -27.74 -8.42
C ILE A 475 20.63 -27.47 -7.97
N THR A 476 19.91 -28.52 -7.59
CA THR A 476 18.47 -28.42 -7.29
C THR A 476 18.19 -27.67 -5.98
N ASN A 477 18.95 -27.97 -4.92
CA ASN A 477 18.74 -27.33 -3.62
C ASN A 477 18.93 -25.79 -3.69
N PRO A 478 20.01 -25.23 -4.27
CA PRO A 478 20.10 -23.77 -4.47
C PRO A 478 19.01 -23.20 -5.36
N LEU A 479 18.54 -23.94 -6.37
CA LEU A 479 17.43 -23.48 -7.22
C LEU A 479 16.14 -23.28 -6.41
N PHE A 480 15.75 -24.27 -5.59
CA PHE A 480 14.59 -24.14 -4.69
C PHE A 480 14.76 -22.95 -3.74
N GLY A 481 15.94 -22.84 -3.10
CA GLY A 481 16.25 -21.72 -2.21
C GLY A 481 16.13 -20.35 -2.90
N ASN A 482 16.65 -20.21 -4.12
CA ASN A 482 16.58 -18.95 -4.87
C ASN A 482 15.14 -18.61 -5.31
N LEU A 483 14.37 -19.59 -5.75
CA LEU A 483 12.96 -19.41 -6.09
C LEU A 483 12.16 -18.97 -4.86
N THR A 484 12.35 -19.67 -3.74
CA THR A 484 11.68 -19.32 -2.47
C THR A 484 12.09 -17.93 -1.99
N LYS A 485 13.37 -17.59 -2.08
CA LYS A 485 13.88 -16.27 -1.68
C LYS A 485 13.26 -15.16 -2.53
N ALA A 486 13.11 -15.37 -3.84
CA ALA A 486 12.45 -14.39 -4.71
C ALA A 486 10.98 -14.18 -4.32
N VAL A 487 10.25 -15.25 -4.01
CA VAL A 487 8.87 -15.14 -3.51
C VAL A 487 8.84 -14.47 -2.14
N TYR A 488 9.71 -14.84 -1.22
CA TYR A 488 9.82 -14.19 0.09
C TYR A 488 10.06 -12.68 -0.04
N ASN A 489 10.98 -12.27 -0.90
CA ASN A 489 11.30 -10.86 -1.14
C ASN A 489 10.16 -10.10 -1.82
N TYR A 490 9.35 -10.76 -2.65
CA TYR A 490 8.12 -10.19 -3.21
C TYR A 490 7.12 -9.77 -2.12
N PHE A 491 6.95 -10.61 -1.10
CA PHE A 491 6.08 -10.30 0.04
C PHE A 491 6.71 -9.32 1.02
N ASN A 492 8.03 -9.29 1.12
CA ASN A 492 8.79 -8.53 2.12
C ASN A 492 9.78 -7.57 1.45
N VAL A 493 9.28 -6.73 0.53
CA VAL A 493 10.13 -5.71 -0.13
C VAL A 493 10.74 -4.81 0.93
N SER A 494 12.07 -4.76 0.99
CA SER A 494 12.76 -3.87 1.93
C SER A 494 12.52 -2.41 1.52
N THR A 495 11.88 -1.68 2.39
CA THR A 495 11.81 -0.22 2.32
C THR A 495 13.14 0.33 2.86
N GLN A 496 14.11 0.58 1.98
CA GLN A 496 15.30 1.35 2.36
C GLN A 496 14.98 2.83 2.37
#